data_bf00a70660cc390fe242f6907c7e6d63
#
_entry.id   bf00a70660cc390fe242f6907c7e6d63
#
_cell.length_a   1.000
_cell.length_b   1.000
_cell.length_c   1.000
_cell.angle_alpha   90.00
_cell.angle_beta   90.00
_cell.angle_gamma   90.00
#
_symmetry.space_group_name_H-M   'P 1'
#
loop_
_entity.id
_entity.type
_entity.pdbx_description
1 polymer ?
#
loop_
_entity_poly.entity_id
_entity_poly.type
_entity_poly.pdbx_seq_one_letter_code
_entity_poly.pdbx_strand_id
1 'polypeptide(L)'
;MKILLYGDYYRWKSGYAREIRDILPFLRKNNDVRQVALGYNGYPIDKDMVVYHTKTPEVKDHYAQEVLHYALDDFNPDIVLTVQDFWMLPKISFTLAHPGKFKWVHWGTLDSEPLDFYSRESLKWMHYCFWQSHFAAIECKQILPDLLGEVIYPSVDPKMFKKLNKDELKTQFNLNEINILICNARGQQRKNVPVLLDALKEVLKEESNTVLILPSGIQRTKTDSGDFDGYDLERFVGELKLTDNVLLPRNPDRGPIDDKTLNIQYNLADINILPSWGEGFGLPFIEAGISGVPSIGVDCSAVREIVRNRGLLIKPRAYTYNLDGSKYQLCHPDDLKDAILKLLRDKGKRIKYGKEAEKFAKKLTPESRAKLMLDRFKQLIKEDAQPASRR
;
A
#
# COMPACT_ATOMS: atom_id res chain seq x y z
N MET A 1 23.62 10.32 -11.29
CA MET A 1 23.67 8.88 -10.92
C MET A 1 22.72 8.08 -11.78
N LYS A 2 23.06 6.81 -11.96
CA LYS A 2 22.22 5.82 -12.65
C LYS A 2 21.42 5.04 -11.61
N ILE A 3 20.10 5.07 -11.69
CA ILE A 3 19.21 4.40 -10.75
C ILE A 3 18.38 3.36 -11.49
N LEU A 4 18.52 2.09 -11.15
CA LEU A 4 17.68 1.01 -11.63
C LEU A 4 16.56 0.74 -10.62
N LEU A 5 15.32 0.97 -11.02
CA LEU A 5 14.14 0.62 -10.24
C LEU A 5 13.75 -0.85 -10.53
N TYR A 6 13.38 -1.58 -9.51
CA TYR A 6 12.77 -2.90 -9.64
C TYR A 6 11.45 -2.92 -8.90
N GLY A 7 10.36 -3.24 -9.56
CA GLY A 7 9.03 -3.30 -8.96
C GLY A 7 7.92 -3.32 -10.00
N ASP A 8 6.68 -3.15 -9.56
CA ASP A 8 5.52 -3.09 -10.44
C ASP A 8 5.69 -2.01 -11.51
N TYR A 9 5.23 -2.29 -12.73
CA TYR A 9 5.27 -1.28 -13.80
C TYR A 9 4.58 0.01 -13.34
N TYR A 10 5.32 1.13 -13.36
CA TYR A 10 4.89 2.40 -12.75
C TYR A 10 3.56 2.96 -13.28
N ARG A 11 3.11 2.52 -14.47
CA ARG A 11 1.81 2.92 -15.04
C ARG A 11 0.65 2.03 -14.60
N TRP A 12 0.90 0.95 -13.86
CA TRP A 12 -0.16 0.11 -13.33
C TRP A 12 -0.92 0.77 -12.18
N LYS A 13 -2.07 0.19 -11.85
CA LYS A 13 -2.95 0.64 -10.77
C LYS A 13 -2.77 -0.18 -9.48
N SER A 14 -1.54 -0.61 -9.18
CA SER A 14 -1.19 -1.21 -7.87
C SER A 14 -0.67 -0.16 -6.90
N GLY A 15 -0.61 -0.50 -5.61
CA GLY A 15 0.01 0.35 -4.58
C GLY A 15 1.47 0.66 -4.90
N TYR A 16 2.27 -0.36 -5.20
CA TYR A 16 3.69 -0.20 -5.54
C TYR A 16 3.92 0.59 -6.82
N ALA A 17 3.11 0.34 -7.86
CA ALA A 17 3.19 1.12 -9.09
C ALA A 17 2.91 2.62 -8.83
N ARG A 18 1.95 2.93 -7.94
CA ARG A 18 1.66 4.32 -7.53
C ARG A 18 2.85 4.92 -6.80
N GLU A 19 3.43 4.21 -5.84
CA GLU A 19 4.60 4.70 -5.09
C GLU A 19 5.78 5.01 -6.02
N ILE A 20 6.08 4.12 -6.97
CA ILE A 20 7.11 4.35 -7.98
C ILE A 20 6.75 5.56 -8.86
N ARG A 21 5.53 5.61 -9.39
CA ARG A 21 5.06 6.71 -10.24
C ARG A 21 5.16 8.06 -9.57
N ASP A 22 4.81 8.13 -8.29
CA ASP A 22 4.76 9.39 -7.54
C ASP A 22 6.15 9.96 -7.30
N ILE A 23 7.17 9.14 -7.01
CA ILE A 23 8.55 9.60 -6.80
C ILE A 23 9.35 9.75 -8.11
N LEU A 24 8.96 9.07 -9.17
CA LEU A 24 9.70 8.97 -10.43
C LEU A 24 10.06 10.34 -11.06
N PRO A 25 9.16 11.33 -11.15
CA PRO A 25 9.51 12.66 -11.71
C PRO A 25 10.64 13.35 -10.96
N PHE A 26 10.72 13.18 -9.65
CA PHE A 26 11.74 13.77 -8.80
C PHE A 26 13.06 13.01 -8.90
N LEU A 27 13.02 11.69 -9.00
CA LEU A 27 14.23 10.88 -9.21
C LEU A 27 14.86 11.20 -10.56
N ARG A 28 14.08 11.39 -11.62
CA ARG A 28 14.54 11.63 -13.00
C ARG A 28 15.08 13.04 -13.24
N LYS A 29 14.81 14.00 -12.36
CA LYS A 29 15.16 15.43 -12.60
C LYS A 29 16.64 15.64 -12.96
N ASN A 30 17.56 14.89 -12.31
CA ASN A 30 19.00 15.01 -12.53
C ASN A 30 19.71 13.64 -12.53
N ASN A 31 18.99 12.57 -12.81
CA ASN A 31 19.53 11.21 -12.82
C ASN A 31 19.00 10.45 -14.03
N ASP A 32 19.80 9.49 -14.50
CA ASP A 32 19.32 8.48 -15.44
C ASP A 32 18.61 7.38 -14.64
N VAL A 33 17.32 7.17 -14.93
CA VAL A 33 16.47 6.22 -14.22
C VAL A 33 15.86 5.26 -15.23
N ARG A 34 16.07 3.96 -15.01
CA ARG A 34 15.44 2.89 -15.78
C ARG A 34 14.67 1.96 -14.84
N GLN A 35 13.77 1.16 -15.39
CA GLN A 35 12.96 0.24 -14.59
C GLN A 35 12.99 -1.18 -15.13
N VAL A 36 13.20 -2.17 -14.26
CA VAL A 36 12.79 -3.56 -14.46
C VAL A 36 11.35 -3.65 -13.93
N ALA A 37 10.40 -3.78 -14.85
CA ALA A 37 8.98 -3.64 -14.54
C ALA A 37 8.27 -5.00 -14.48
N LEU A 38 7.92 -5.41 -13.27
CA LEU A 38 7.18 -6.65 -13.04
C LEU A 38 5.84 -6.63 -13.78
N GLY A 39 5.58 -7.72 -14.49
CA GLY A 39 4.34 -7.95 -15.22
C GLY A 39 4.16 -7.15 -16.51
N TYR A 40 5.04 -6.21 -16.83
CA TYR A 40 5.00 -5.48 -18.10
C TYR A 40 5.54 -6.37 -19.22
N ASN A 41 4.82 -6.43 -20.34
CA ASN A 41 5.14 -7.28 -21.49
C ASN A 41 5.79 -6.52 -22.67
N GLY A 42 6.24 -5.28 -22.45
CA GLY A 42 6.83 -4.45 -23.49
C GLY A 42 5.82 -3.71 -24.38
N TYR A 43 4.52 -3.92 -24.18
CA TYR A 43 3.49 -3.27 -25.00
C TYR A 43 2.41 -2.59 -24.13
N PRO A 44 1.97 -1.35 -24.49
CA PRO A 44 2.58 -0.46 -25.48
C PRO A 44 4.01 -0.01 -25.06
N ILE A 45 4.87 0.24 -26.03
CA ILE A 45 6.26 0.69 -25.76
C ILE A 45 6.21 1.96 -24.90
N ASP A 46 6.95 1.94 -23.78
CA ASP A 46 7.09 3.13 -22.95
C ASP A 46 7.99 4.16 -23.65
N LYS A 47 7.44 5.34 -23.93
CA LYS A 47 8.17 6.42 -24.62
C LYS A 47 8.87 7.40 -23.66
N ASP A 48 8.55 7.32 -22.37
CA ASP A 48 9.04 8.26 -21.38
C ASP A 48 10.31 7.78 -20.68
N MET A 49 10.51 6.45 -20.63
CA MET A 49 11.61 5.84 -19.89
C MET A 49 11.99 4.49 -20.50
N VAL A 50 13.26 4.10 -20.38
CA VAL A 50 13.69 2.74 -20.67
C VAL A 50 13.13 1.79 -19.60
N VAL A 51 12.28 0.85 -20.04
CA VAL A 51 11.66 -0.15 -19.19
C VAL A 51 12.01 -1.53 -19.73
N TYR A 52 12.69 -2.31 -18.89
CA TYR A 52 12.97 -3.72 -19.19
C TYR A 52 11.72 -4.53 -18.87
N HIS A 53 11.18 -5.21 -19.85
CA HIS A 53 9.93 -5.96 -19.72
C HIS A 53 10.17 -7.40 -19.28
N THR A 54 9.25 -7.97 -18.53
CA THR A 54 9.39 -9.27 -17.86
C THR A 54 8.52 -10.38 -18.43
N LYS A 55 7.61 -10.05 -19.34
CA LYS A 55 6.74 -11.03 -19.99
C LYS A 55 6.94 -10.99 -21.49
N THR A 56 7.51 -12.04 -22.04
CA THR A 56 7.32 -12.38 -23.45
C THR A 56 6.48 -13.65 -23.53
N PRO A 57 5.85 -13.97 -24.68
CA PRO A 57 5.10 -15.21 -24.86
C PRO A 57 5.93 -16.47 -24.55
N GLU A 58 7.25 -16.36 -24.62
CA GLU A 58 8.21 -17.46 -24.53
C GLU A 58 8.89 -17.56 -23.16
N VAL A 59 8.95 -16.47 -22.38
CA VAL A 59 9.66 -16.42 -21.09
C VAL A 59 8.69 -16.14 -19.94
N LYS A 60 8.53 -17.12 -19.06
CA LYS A 60 7.74 -17.00 -17.82
C LYS A 60 8.63 -16.59 -16.64
N ASP A 61 9.36 -15.50 -16.77
CA ASP A 61 10.15 -14.93 -15.67
C ASP A 61 9.26 -14.03 -14.78
N HIS A 62 8.47 -14.65 -13.89
CA HIS A 62 7.50 -13.94 -13.03
C HIS A 62 8.15 -12.93 -12.09
N TYR A 63 9.39 -13.15 -11.70
CA TYR A 63 10.15 -12.30 -10.78
C TYR A 63 11.25 -11.51 -11.46
N ALA A 64 11.29 -11.55 -12.80
CA ALA A 64 12.27 -10.82 -13.59
C ALA A 64 13.74 -11.10 -13.25
N GLN A 65 14.09 -12.32 -12.86
CA GLN A 65 15.46 -12.67 -12.46
C GLN A 65 16.45 -12.54 -13.61
N GLU A 66 16.11 -13.11 -14.78
CA GLU A 66 16.94 -13.03 -15.98
C GLU A 66 17.00 -11.61 -16.53
N VAL A 67 15.85 -10.94 -16.57
CA VAL A 67 15.75 -9.55 -17.03
C VAL A 67 16.50 -8.60 -16.12
N LEU A 68 16.46 -8.83 -14.79
CA LEU A 68 17.21 -8.04 -13.83
C LEU A 68 18.73 -8.19 -14.07
N HIS A 69 19.19 -9.42 -14.29
CA HIS A 69 20.62 -9.67 -14.61
C HIS A 69 21.05 -8.92 -15.88
N TYR A 70 20.26 -9.05 -16.95
CA TYR A 70 20.51 -8.32 -18.19
C TYR A 70 20.51 -6.79 -17.98
N ALA A 71 19.55 -6.25 -17.22
CA ALA A 71 19.44 -4.83 -16.95
C ALA A 71 20.63 -4.28 -16.14
N LEU A 72 21.17 -5.08 -15.22
CA LEU A 72 22.37 -4.72 -14.45
C LEU A 72 23.60 -4.58 -15.36
N ASP A 73 23.79 -5.51 -16.30
CA ASP A 73 24.91 -5.48 -17.23
C ASP A 73 24.75 -4.37 -18.28
N ASP A 74 23.55 -4.19 -18.86
CA ASP A 74 23.29 -3.16 -19.88
C ASP A 74 23.38 -1.74 -19.32
N PHE A 75 22.83 -1.53 -18.11
CA PHE A 75 22.73 -0.19 -17.54
C PHE A 75 23.91 0.18 -16.63
N ASN A 76 24.54 -0.78 -16.00
CA ASN A 76 25.59 -0.58 -14.98
C ASN A 76 25.19 0.53 -13.95
N PRO A 77 24.17 0.29 -13.11
CA PRO A 77 23.62 1.30 -12.20
C PRO A 77 24.57 1.62 -11.03
N ASP A 78 24.46 2.82 -10.47
CA ASP A 78 25.05 3.18 -9.18
C ASP A 78 24.19 2.67 -8.02
N ILE A 79 22.87 2.72 -8.19
CA ILE A 79 21.85 2.32 -7.20
C ILE A 79 20.85 1.36 -7.87
N VAL A 80 20.55 0.27 -7.18
CA VAL A 80 19.37 -0.57 -7.45
C VAL A 80 18.36 -0.34 -6.33
N LEU A 81 17.23 0.28 -6.66
CA LEU A 81 16.12 0.50 -5.72
C LEU A 81 15.02 -0.53 -5.98
N THR A 82 14.85 -1.48 -5.07
CA THR A 82 13.74 -2.43 -5.10
C THR A 82 12.55 -1.90 -4.29
N VAL A 83 11.35 -1.91 -4.89
CA VAL A 83 10.11 -1.38 -4.30
C VAL A 83 9.07 -2.49 -4.29
N GLN A 84 9.04 -3.31 -3.24
CA GLN A 84 8.19 -4.51 -3.12
C GLN A 84 8.03 -4.96 -1.67
N ASP A 85 7.21 -5.98 -1.44
CA ASP A 85 7.14 -6.71 -0.18
C ASP A 85 8.43 -7.48 0.10
N PHE A 86 8.76 -7.69 1.37
CA PHE A 86 9.95 -8.44 1.77
C PHE A 86 9.96 -9.88 1.25
N TRP A 87 8.81 -10.56 1.16
CA TRP A 87 8.73 -11.94 0.66
C TRP A 87 9.15 -12.10 -0.81
N MET A 88 9.22 -10.99 -1.58
CA MET A 88 9.73 -10.98 -2.94
C MET A 88 11.25 -11.07 -3.02
N LEU A 89 11.97 -10.62 -1.98
CA LEU A 89 13.41 -10.46 -1.99
C LEU A 89 14.19 -11.76 -2.20
N PRO A 90 13.78 -12.91 -1.60
CA PRO A 90 14.46 -14.19 -1.86
C PRO A 90 14.55 -14.57 -3.32
N LYS A 91 13.59 -14.11 -4.13
CA LYS A 91 13.53 -14.39 -5.57
C LYS A 91 14.62 -13.67 -6.38
N ILE A 92 15.12 -12.56 -5.88
CA ILE A 92 16.08 -11.69 -6.58
C ILE A 92 17.38 -11.48 -5.82
N SER A 93 17.46 -11.88 -4.55
CA SER A 93 18.62 -11.63 -3.69
C SER A 93 19.91 -12.22 -4.25
N PHE A 94 19.87 -13.39 -4.88
CA PHE A 94 21.03 -13.99 -5.51
C PHE A 94 21.58 -13.12 -6.66
N THR A 95 20.71 -12.57 -7.49
CA THR A 95 21.10 -11.66 -8.59
C THR A 95 21.67 -10.35 -8.04
N LEU A 96 21.17 -9.87 -6.90
CA LEU A 96 21.60 -8.60 -6.29
C LEU A 96 22.76 -8.76 -5.30
N ALA A 97 23.15 -9.98 -4.96
CA ALA A 97 24.25 -10.27 -4.02
C ALA A 97 25.64 -10.12 -4.65
N HIS A 98 25.84 -9.11 -5.52
CA HIS A 98 27.14 -8.84 -6.16
C HIS A 98 27.84 -7.66 -5.45
N PRO A 99 28.88 -7.91 -4.63
CA PRO A 99 29.61 -6.84 -3.98
C PRO A 99 30.36 -5.95 -4.98
N GLY A 100 30.24 -4.65 -4.82
CA GLY A 100 31.12 -3.66 -5.45
C GLY A 100 30.67 -3.03 -6.77
N LYS A 101 29.58 -3.48 -7.39
CA LYS A 101 29.11 -2.88 -8.64
C LYS A 101 28.06 -1.79 -8.45
N PHE A 102 27.21 -1.89 -7.45
CA PHE A 102 26.12 -0.97 -7.14
C PHE A 102 25.72 -1.06 -5.66
N LYS A 103 24.92 -0.09 -5.18
CA LYS A 103 24.28 -0.19 -3.87
C LYS A 103 22.87 -0.72 -4.01
N TRP A 104 22.57 -1.88 -3.42
CA TRP A 104 21.20 -2.37 -3.31
C TRP A 104 20.50 -1.69 -2.14
N VAL A 105 19.46 -0.94 -2.45
CA VAL A 105 18.56 -0.27 -1.51
C VAL A 105 17.16 -0.86 -1.67
N HIS A 106 16.51 -1.19 -0.58
CA HIS A 106 15.13 -1.69 -0.60
C HIS A 106 14.18 -0.68 0.04
N TRP A 107 13.04 -0.44 -0.58
CA TRP A 107 11.92 0.30 -0.01
C TRP A 107 10.71 -0.61 0.06
N GLY A 108 10.46 -1.21 1.23
CA GLY A 108 9.54 -2.33 1.37
C GLY A 108 8.59 -2.25 2.54
N THR A 109 7.54 -3.07 2.44
CA THR A 109 6.50 -3.23 3.45
C THR A 109 6.56 -4.61 4.09
N LEU A 110 6.15 -4.64 5.36
CA LEU A 110 5.85 -5.86 6.10
C LEU A 110 4.47 -5.71 6.75
N ASP A 111 3.58 -6.66 6.50
CA ASP A 111 2.19 -6.60 6.96
C ASP A 111 1.84 -7.64 8.06
N SER A 112 2.79 -8.50 8.41
CA SER A 112 2.66 -9.57 9.40
C SER A 112 3.98 -9.81 10.14
N GLU A 113 3.95 -10.52 11.25
CA GLU A 113 5.11 -10.86 12.09
C GLU A 113 5.11 -12.34 12.50
N PRO A 114 6.30 -12.95 12.69
CA PRO A 114 7.63 -12.43 12.39
C PRO A 114 7.92 -12.37 10.89
N LEU A 115 8.95 -11.62 10.46
CA LEU A 115 9.45 -11.70 9.10
C LEU A 115 9.82 -13.13 8.75
N ASP A 116 9.43 -13.62 7.58
CA ASP A 116 9.66 -14.99 7.15
C ASP A 116 11.16 -15.34 7.02
N PHE A 117 11.47 -16.64 7.14
CA PHE A 117 12.86 -17.11 7.17
C PHE A 117 13.67 -16.73 5.91
N TYR A 118 13.07 -16.87 4.73
CA TYR A 118 13.79 -16.61 3.46
C TYR A 118 14.06 -15.13 3.27
N SER A 119 13.13 -14.28 3.63
CA SER A 119 13.33 -12.82 3.60
C SER A 119 14.42 -12.35 4.55
N ARG A 120 14.56 -13.00 5.72
CA ARG A 120 15.66 -12.72 6.68
C ARG A 120 17.04 -12.89 6.06
N GLU A 121 17.24 -13.97 5.30
CA GLU A 121 18.52 -14.21 4.62
C GLU A 121 18.83 -13.13 3.58
N SER A 122 17.79 -12.63 2.89
CA SER A 122 17.95 -11.57 1.90
C SER A 122 18.39 -10.22 2.51
N LEU A 123 18.06 -9.94 3.78
CA LEU A 123 18.47 -8.72 4.46
C LEU A 123 20.00 -8.55 4.53
N LYS A 124 20.75 -9.65 4.61
CA LYS A 124 22.21 -9.66 4.72
C LYS A 124 22.93 -9.07 3.51
N TRP A 125 22.27 -9.04 2.35
CA TRP A 125 22.83 -8.57 1.09
C TRP A 125 22.52 -7.11 0.77
N MET A 126 21.59 -6.50 1.55
CA MET A 126 21.20 -5.11 1.34
C MET A 126 22.23 -4.15 1.90
N HIS A 127 22.48 -3.08 1.19
CA HIS A 127 23.33 -1.98 1.67
C HIS A 127 22.53 -1.01 2.54
N TYR A 128 21.23 -0.86 2.25
CA TYR A 128 20.37 0.05 2.97
C TYR A 128 18.89 -0.32 2.81
N CYS A 129 18.09 -0.07 3.83
CA CYS A 129 16.65 -0.29 3.79
C CYS A 129 15.87 0.98 4.14
N PHE A 130 14.94 1.35 3.27
CA PHE A 130 13.86 2.25 3.61
C PHE A 130 12.65 1.42 4.03
N TRP A 131 12.30 1.48 5.30
CA TRP A 131 11.09 0.80 5.77
C TRP A 131 9.87 1.69 5.58
N GLN A 132 8.79 1.13 5.06
CA GLN A 132 7.54 1.86 4.88
C GLN A 132 6.76 2.04 6.20
N SER A 133 7.25 1.48 7.31
CA SER A 133 6.66 1.63 8.64
C SER A 133 7.71 1.40 9.74
N HIS A 134 7.46 1.95 10.93
CA HIS A 134 8.27 1.61 12.11
C HIS A 134 8.13 0.14 12.50
N PHE A 135 6.93 -0.45 12.27
CA PHE A 135 6.70 -1.87 12.48
C PHE A 135 7.71 -2.71 11.67
N ALA A 136 7.83 -2.46 10.35
CA ALA A 136 8.80 -3.17 9.51
C ALA A 136 10.25 -2.93 9.96
N ALA A 137 10.58 -1.70 10.38
CA ALA A 137 11.92 -1.39 10.88
C ALA A 137 12.27 -2.18 12.16
N ILE A 138 11.32 -2.30 13.09
CA ILE A 138 11.49 -3.05 14.34
C ILE A 138 11.73 -4.53 14.03
N GLU A 139 10.88 -5.14 13.20
CA GLU A 139 10.99 -6.55 12.83
C GLU A 139 12.32 -6.87 12.13
N CYS A 140 12.72 -6.05 11.16
CA CYS A 140 14.00 -6.25 10.46
C CYS A 140 15.19 -6.09 11.40
N LYS A 141 15.18 -5.09 12.29
CA LYS A 141 16.29 -4.82 13.22
C LYS A 141 16.39 -5.82 14.36
N GLN A 142 15.32 -6.51 14.74
CA GLN A 142 15.39 -7.64 15.66
C GLN A 142 16.20 -8.80 15.06
N ILE A 143 16.17 -8.95 13.74
CA ILE A 143 16.86 -10.04 13.03
C ILE A 143 18.29 -9.63 12.65
N LEU A 144 18.46 -8.42 12.11
CA LEU A 144 19.75 -7.87 11.69
C LEU A 144 19.90 -6.44 12.26
N PRO A 145 20.41 -6.31 13.53
CA PRO A 145 20.51 -5.03 14.21
C PRO A 145 21.36 -3.98 13.48
N ASP A 146 22.39 -4.44 12.76
CA ASP A 146 23.34 -3.59 12.05
C ASP A 146 22.85 -3.18 10.65
N LEU A 147 21.68 -3.65 10.19
CA LEU A 147 21.12 -3.23 8.92
C LEU A 147 20.87 -1.73 8.93
N LEU A 148 21.59 -1.02 8.07
CA LEU A 148 21.42 0.42 7.91
C LEU A 148 20.09 0.75 7.27
N GLY A 149 19.41 1.76 7.79
CA GLY A 149 18.13 2.16 7.21
C GLY A 149 17.38 3.22 8.01
N GLU A 150 16.32 3.72 7.41
CA GLU A 150 15.41 4.70 8.01
C GLU A 150 13.96 4.47 7.55
N VAL A 151 13.00 4.99 8.32
CA VAL A 151 11.59 4.89 7.95
C VAL A 151 11.24 6.00 6.96
N ILE A 152 10.79 5.61 5.77
CA ILE A 152 10.20 6.52 4.77
C ILE A 152 8.81 6.02 4.44
N TYR A 153 7.79 6.65 5.02
CA TYR A 153 6.39 6.33 4.73
C TYR A 153 6.06 6.56 3.26
N PRO A 154 5.17 5.77 2.66
CA PRO A 154 4.52 6.06 1.40
C PRO A 154 3.92 7.47 1.36
N SER A 155 3.69 7.98 0.17
CA SER A 155 3.19 9.34 -0.04
C SER A 155 1.77 9.35 -0.62
N VAL A 156 1.14 10.51 -0.54
CA VAL A 156 -0.08 10.83 -1.26
C VAL A 156 0.16 12.05 -2.13
N ASP A 157 -0.14 11.95 -3.42
CA ASP A 157 0.00 13.08 -4.34
C ASP A 157 -1.13 14.10 -4.10
N PRO A 158 -0.81 15.32 -3.64
CA PRO A 158 -1.81 16.36 -3.37
C PRO A 158 -2.51 16.90 -4.63
N LYS A 159 -2.00 16.58 -5.82
CA LYS A 159 -2.68 16.90 -7.09
C LYS A 159 -3.82 15.93 -7.36
N MET A 160 -3.69 14.70 -6.92
CA MET A 160 -4.68 13.63 -7.12
C MET A 160 -5.66 13.56 -5.97
N PHE A 161 -5.18 13.60 -4.73
CA PHE A 161 -5.99 13.53 -3.52
C PHE A 161 -5.94 14.85 -2.77
N LYS A 162 -7.10 15.46 -2.61
CA LYS A 162 -7.25 16.75 -1.93
C LYS A 162 -8.58 16.85 -1.21
N LYS A 163 -8.62 17.67 -0.19
CA LYS A 163 -9.85 17.98 0.51
C LYS A 163 -10.76 18.83 -0.36
N LEU A 164 -12.02 18.43 -0.45
CA LEU A 164 -13.11 19.14 -1.11
C LEU A 164 -14.14 19.59 -0.07
N ASN A 165 -15.09 20.41 -0.48
CA ASN A 165 -16.20 20.80 0.39
C ASN A 165 -17.21 19.63 0.47
N LYS A 166 -17.24 18.97 1.63
CA LYS A 166 -18.09 17.80 1.85
C LYS A 166 -19.59 18.14 1.79
N ASP A 167 -20.00 19.27 2.36
CA ASP A 167 -21.40 19.65 2.41
C ASP A 167 -21.94 19.96 1.00
N GLU A 168 -21.14 20.64 0.18
CA GLU A 168 -21.46 20.86 -1.23
C GLU A 168 -21.58 19.53 -1.99
N LEU A 169 -20.62 18.61 -1.80
CA LEU A 169 -20.65 17.30 -2.44
C LEU A 169 -21.88 16.49 -2.01
N LYS A 170 -22.19 16.43 -0.71
CA LYS A 170 -23.36 15.72 -0.20
C LYS A 170 -24.66 16.31 -0.80
N THR A 171 -24.75 17.62 -0.89
CA THR A 171 -25.91 18.30 -1.49
C THR A 171 -26.02 18.01 -2.98
N GLN A 172 -24.92 18.07 -3.72
CA GLN A 172 -24.87 17.77 -5.16
C GLN A 172 -25.35 16.34 -5.49
N PHE A 173 -25.07 15.38 -4.60
CA PHE A 173 -25.43 13.97 -4.77
C PHE A 173 -26.70 13.58 -4.00
N ASN A 174 -27.41 14.51 -3.35
CA ASN A 174 -28.58 14.27 -2.49
C ASN A 174 -28.31 13.27 -1.35
N LEU A 175 -27.16 13.41 -0.67
CA LEU A 175 -26.67 12.51 0.36
C LEU A 175 -26.56 13.16 1.76
N ASN A 176 -27.25 14.30 1.99
CA ASN A 176 -27.11 15.10 3.21
C ASN A 176 -27.39 14.30 4.50
N GLU A 177 -28.44 13.45 4.47
CA GLU A 177 -28.87 12.65 5.64
C GLU A 177 -28.28 11.24 5.65
N ILE A 178 -27.35 10.94 4.75
CA ILE A 178 -26.76 9.61 4.62
C ILE A 178 -25.40 9.57 5.33
N ASN A 179 -25.25 8.58 6.19
CA ASN A 179 -23.94 8.19 6.73
C ASN A 179 -23.17 7.39 5.71
N ILE A 180 -21.97 7.82 5.36
CA ILE A 180 -21.17 7.19 4.30
C ILE A 180 -19.91 6.57 4.90
N LEU A 181 -19.82 5.25 4.80
CA LEU A 181 -18.63 4.47 5.10
C LEU A 181 -17.90 4.18 3.81
N ILE A 182 -16.57 4.11 3.84
CA ILE A 182 -15.76 3.68 2.68
C ILE A 182 -14.74 2.63 3.11
N CYS A 183 -14.61 1.58 2.29
CA CYS A 183 -13.54 0.59 2.42
C CYS A 183 -12.88 0.37 1.06
N ASN A 184 -11.78 1.07 0.80
CA ASN A 184 -11.04 0.91 -0.45
C ASN A 184 -10.03 -0.24 -0.29
N ALA A 185 -10.52 -1.46 -0.41
CA ALA A 185 -9.75 -2.69 -0.33
C ALA A 185 -10.13 -3.64 -1.46
N ARG A 186 -9.14 -4.38 -1.99
CA ARG A 186 -9.42 -5.48 -2.92
C ARG A 186 -10.19 -6.58 -2.21
N GLY A 187 -10.89 -7.46 -2.94
CA GLY A 187 -11.59 -8.62 -2.38
C GLY A 187 -10.69 -9.71 -1.78
N GLN A 188 -9.40 -9.47 -1.60
CA GLN A 188 -8.42 -10.41 -1.05
C GLN A 188 -8.79 -10.84 0.37
N GLN A 189 -8.49 -12.11 0.71
CA GLN A 189 -8.82 -12.70 2.01
C GLN A 189 -8.26 -11.86 3.18
N ARG A 190 -7.03 -11.41 3.09
CA ARG A 190 -6.36 -10.58 4.10
C ARG A 190 -7.08 -9.26 4.38
N LYS A 191 -7.80 -8.71 3.41
CA LYS A 191 -8.54 -7.45 3.58
C LYS A 191 -9.82 -7.59 4.40
N ASN A 192 -10.27 -8.83 4.62
CA ASN A 192 -11.33 -9.20 5.56
C ASN A 192 -12.65 -8.41 5.40
N VAL A 193 -13.01 -8.07 4.18
CA VAL A 193 -14.23 -7.28 3.89
C VAL A 193 -15.50 -7.98 4.37
N PRO A 194 -15.65 -9.33 4.36
CA PRO A 194 -16.84 -9.99 4.90
C PRO A 194 -17.15 -9.62 6.35
N VAL A 195 -16.15 -9.51 7.21
CA VAL A 195 -16.37 -9.09 8.62
C VAL A 195 -16.95 -7.65 8.70
N LEU A 196 -16.58 -6.77 7.77
CA LEU A 196 -17.20 -5.44 7.68
C LEU A 196 -18.67 -5.52 7.23
N LEU A 197 -18.99 -6.43 6.32
CA LEU A 197 -20.39 -6.63 5.88
C LEU A 197 -21.25 -7.18 7.02
N ASP A 198 -20.73 -8.12 7.82
CA ASP A 198 -21.42 -8.60 9.04
C ASP A 198 -21.63 -7.46 10.05
N ALA A 199 -20.61 -6.65 10.29
CA ALA A 199 -20.73 -5.49 11.17
C ALA A 199 -21.73 -4.45 10.63
N LEU A 200 -21.73 -4.18 9.32
CA LEU A 200 -22.65 -3.24 8.69
C LEU A 200 -24.11 -3.69 8.88
N LYS A 201 -24.39 -4.98 8.73
CA LYS A 201 -25.73 -5.53 8.95
C LYS A 201 -26.27 -5.19 10.35
N GLU A 202 -25.41 -5.24 11.36
CA GLU A 202 -25.80 -4.89 12.73
C GLU A 202 -25.85 -3.36 12.93
N VAL A 203 -24.99 -2.59 12.29
CA VAL A 203 -25.03 -1.10 12.28
C VAL A 203 -26.36 -0.62 11.72
N LEU A 204 -26.86 -1.21 10.65
CA LEU A 204 -28.11 -0.81 10.00
C LEU A 204 -29.37 -0.97 10.87
N LYS A 205 -29.33 -1.82 11.90
CA LYS A 205 -30.42 -1.92 12.87
C LYS A 205 -30.55 -0.68 13.76
N GLU A 206 -29.44 0.06 13.94
CA GLU A 206 -29.36 1.23 14.80
C GLU A 206 -29.22 2.55 14.02
N GLU A 207 -28.63 2.51 12.83
CA GLU A 207 -28.35 3.64 11.93
C GLU A 207 -28.74 3.25 10.51
N SER A 208 -30.04 3.16 10.23
CA SER A 208 -30.60 2.61 8.97
C SER A 208 -30.23 3.42 7.72
N ASN A 209 -29.87 4.69 7.86
CA ASN A 209 -29.45 5.60 6.79
C ASN A 209 -27.94 5.50 6.48
N THR A 210 -27.31 4.34 6.68
CA THR A 210 -25.88 4.11 6.46
C THR A 210 -25.65 3.38 5.15
N VAL A 211 -24.65 3.84 4.38
CA VAL A 211 -24.20 3.24 3.13
C VAL A 211 -22.70 2.97 3.18
N LEU A 212 -22.27 1.82 2.67
CA LEU A 212 -20.87 1.44 2.51
C LEU A 212 -20.47 1.50 1.03
N ILE A 213 -19.41 2.24 0.73
CA ILE A 213 -18.78 2.29 -0.60
C ILE A 213 -17.60 1.32 -0.62
N LEU A 214 -17.57 0.40 -1.57
CA LEU A 214 -16.48 -0.55 -1.84
C LEU A 214 -15.85 -0.27 -3.22
N PRO A 215 -14.95 0.69 -3.37
CA PRO A 215 -14.44 1.14 -4.67
C PRO A 215 -13.74 0.06 -5.48
N SER A 216 -13.07 -0.88 -4.81
CA SER A 216 -12.27 -1.96 -5.42
C SER A 216 -12.84 -3.36 -5.14
N GLY A 217 -14.04 -3.46 -4.57
CA GLY A 217 -14.56 -4.68 -3.94
C GLY A 217 -14.79 -5.88 -4.85
N ILE A 218 -15.04 -5.69 -6.17
CA ILE A 218 -15.38 -6.81 -7.08
C ILE A 218 -14.13 -7.43 -7.73
N GLN A 219 -12.95 -6.83 -7.58
CA GLN A 219 -11.76 -7.34 -8.24
C GLN A 219 -11.28 -8.63 -7.58
N ARG A 220 -11.59 -9.75 -8.23
CA ARG A 220 -10.95 -11.04 -7.99
C ARG A 220 -9.73 -11.15 -8.90
N THR A 221 -8.62 -11.54 -8.34
CA THR A 221 -7.44 -11.89 -9.14
C THR A 221 -7.57 -13.36 -9.53
N LYS A 222 -7.57 -13.65 -10.83
CA LYS A 222 -7.48 -15.03 -11.29
C LYS A 222 -6.04 -15.51 -11.06
N THR A 223 -5.89 -16.61 -10.34
CA THR A 223 -4.59 -17.23 -10.09
C THR A 223 -4.09 -17.95 -11.34
N ASP A 224 -2.82 -18.31 -11.39
CA ASP A 224 -2.24 -19.10 -12.50
C ASP A 224 -2.87 -20.51 -12.61
N SER A 225 -3.43 -21.04 -11.51
CA SER A 225 -4.22 -22.30 -11.50
C SER A 225 -5.63 -22.13 -12.07
N GLY A 226 -6.07 -20.92 -12.37
CA GLY A 226 -7.41 -20.62 -12.85
C GLY A 226 -8.45 -20.33 -11.77
N ASP A 227 -8.08 -20.51 -10.49
CA ASP A 227 -8.91 -20.17 -9.35
C ASP A 227 -8.96 -18.65 -9.12
N PHE A 228 -9.89 -18.20 -8.28
CA PHE A 228 -9.97 -16.81 -7.90
C PHE A 228 -9.34 -16.58 -6.52
N ASP A 229 -8.41 -15.63 -6.42
CA ASP A 229 -7.96 -15.11 -5.12
C ASP A 229 -8.96 -14.09 -4.60
N GLY A 230 -9.52 -14.37 -3.42
CA GLY A 230 -10.40 -13.46 -2.71
C GLY A 230 -11.87 -13.84 -2.69
N TYR A 231 -12.63 -12.99 -2.03
CA TYR A 231 -14.06 -13.20 -1.76
C TYR A 231 -14.96 -12.78 -2.92
N ASP A 232 -16.06 -13.49 -3.10
CA ASP A 232 -17.20 -13.07 -3.90
C ASP A 232 -18.06 -12.07 -3.14
N LEU A 233 -17.61 -10.81 -3.12
CA LEU A 233 -18.28 -9.79 -2.32
C LEU A 233 -19.69 -9.47 -2.82
N GLU A 234 -19.96 -9.60 -4.12
CA GLU A 234 -21.29 -9.40 -4.67
C GLU A 234 -22.26 -10.46 -4.13
N ARG A 235 -21.82 -11.72 -4.10
CA ARG A 235 -22.59 -12.82 -3.50
C ARG A 235 -22.81 -12.57 -2.00
N PHE A 236 -21.78 -12.21 -1.24
CA PHE A 236 -21.92 -11.91 0.20
C PHE A 236 -22.91 -10.79 0.47
N VAL A 237 -22.84 -9.69 -0.30
CA VAL A 237 -23.80 -8.58 -0.21
C VAL A 237 -25.23 -9.05 -0.44
N GLY A 238 -25.45 -9.91 -1.46
CA GLY A 238 -26.78 -10.49 -1.74
C GLY A 238 -27.28 -11.41 -0.63
N GLU A 239 -26.45 -12.35 -0.15
CA GLU A 239 -26.79 -13.30 0.93
C GLU A 239 -27.11 -12.59 2.25
N LEU A 240 -26.40 -11.51 2.57
CA LEU A 240 -26.66 -10.69 3.75
C LEU A 240 -27.81 -9.69 3.59
N LYS A 241 -28.39 -9.58 2.39
CA LYS A 241 -29.47 -8.63 2.04
C LYS A 241 -29.05 -7.16 2.21
N LEU A 242 -27.82 -6.83 1.80
CA LEU A 242 -27.22 -5.50 1.91
C LEU A 242 -27.17 -4.74 0.58
N THR A 243 -27.88 -5.20 -0.45
CA THR A 243 -27.82 -4.66 -1.82
C THR A 243 -28.13 -3.17 -1.89
N ASP A 244 -29.04 -2.69 -1.05
CA ASP A 244 -29.46 -1.27 -1.02
C ASP A 244 -28.48 -0.39 -0.21
N ASN A 245 -27.60 -1.01 0.61
CA ASN A 245 -26.71 -0.30 1.52
C ASN A 245 -25.22 -0.42 1.14
N VAL A 246 -24.89 -1.22 0.12
CA VAL A 246 -23.50 -1.42 -0.33
C VAL A 246 -23.36 -1.01 -1.79
N LEU A 247 -22.52 -0.02 -2.04
CA LEU A 247 -22.23 0.45 -3.38
C LEU A 247 -20.96 -0.25 -3.91
N LEU A 248 -21.18 -1.14 -4.88
CA LEU A 248 -20.13 -1.83 -5.63
C LEU A 248 -19.89 -1.14 -6.98
N PRO A 249 -18.71 -1.27 -7.61
CA PRO A 249 -18.47 -0.79 -8.96
C PRO A 249 -19.45 -1.40 -9.96
N ARG A 250 -20.11 -0.58 -10.77
CA ARG A 250 -21.13 -1.04 -11.75
C ARG A 250 -20.57 -1.90 -12.87
N ASN A 251 -19.30 -1.80 -13.17
CA ASN A 251 -18.66 -2.57 -14.23
C ASN A 251 -17.25 -3.00 -13.78
N PRO A 252 -17.11 -4.21 -13.24
CA PRO A 252 -15.84 -4.76 -12.78
C PRO A 252 -14.82 -4.91 -13.92
N ASP A 253 -15.26 -5.09 -15.16
CA ASP A 253 -14.40 -5.30 -16.33
C ASP A 253 -13.64 -4.01 -16.76
N ARG A 254 -14.11 -2.84 -16.31
CA ARG A 254 -13.42 -1.57 -16.57
C ARG A 254 -12.19 -1.34 -15.69
N GLY A 255 -11.85 -2.29 -14.85
CA GLY A 255 -10.74 -2.16 -13.90
C GLY A 255 -11.05 -1.20 -12.73
N PRO A 256 -10.04 -0.87 -11.91
CA PRO A 256 -10.21 0.00 -10.75
C PRO A 256 -10.70 1.40 -11.18
N ILE A 257 -11.49 2.03 -10.31
CA ILE A 257 -11.95 3.42 -10.51
C ILE A 257 -10.74 4.36 -10.64
N ASP A 258 -10.95 5.47 -11.32
CA ASP A 258 -9.90 6.50 -11.45
C ASP A 258 -9.71 7.27 -10.14
N ASP A 259 -8.51 7.83 -9.97
CA ASP A 259 -8.13 8.52 -8.74
C ASP A 259 -9.00 9.76 -8.44
N LYS A 260 -9.54 10.45 -9.47
CA LYS A 260 -10.44 11.58 -9.30
C LYS A 260 -11.78 11.16 -8.69
N THR A 261 -12.35 10.07 -9.20
CA THR A 261 -13.59 9.47 -8.65
C THR A 261 -13.35 8.97 -7.23
N LEU A 262 -12.21 8.31 -6.98
CA LEU A 262 -11.83 7.84 -5.65
C LEU A 262 -11.67 9.01 -4.66
N ASN A 263 -11.05 10.13 -5.08
CA ASN A 263 -10.94 11.32 -4.25
C ASN A 263 -12.33 11.88 -3.88
N ILE A 264 -13.29 11.92 -4.82
CA ILE A 264 -14.67 12.35 -4.52
C ILE A 264 -15.30 11.42 -3.47
N GLN A 265 -15.15 10.10 -3.62
CA GLN A 265 -15.70 9.12 -2.69
C GLN A 265 -15.10 9.26 -1.27
N TYR A 266 -13.78 9.49 -1.15
CA TYR A 266 -13.18 9.80 0.16
C TYR A 266 -13.74 11.09 0.77
N ASN A 267 -13.94 12.15 -0.03
CA ASN A 267 -14.51 13.40 0.48
C ASN A 267 -15.99 13.29 0.87
N LEU A 268 -16.75 12.39 0.27
CA LEU A 268 -18.13 12.06 0.68
C LEU A 268 -18.17 11.23 1.97
N ALA A 269 -17.16 10.41 2.23
CA ALA A 269 -17.16 9.46 3.34
C ALA A 269 -17.09 10.14 4.71
N ASP A 270 -17.80 9.59 5.68
CA ASP A 270 -17.75 9.99 7.09
C ASP A 270 -16.69 9.21 7.87
N ILE A 271 -16.45 7.96 7.48
CA ILE A 271 -15.49 7.05 8.11
C ILE A 271 -14.84 6.18 7.03
N ASN A 272 -13.53 6.07 7.05
CA ASN A 272 -12.77 5.08 6.29
C ASN A 272 -12.51 3.85 7.15
N ILE A 273 -12.67 2.64 6.60
CA ILE A 273 -12.56 1.39 7.37
C ILE A 273 -11.71 0.40 6.61
N LEU A 274 -10.67 -0.12 7.26
CA LEU A 274 -9.90 -1.26 6.75
C LEU A 274 -9.81 -2.33 7.84
N PRO A 275 -10.61 -3.42 7.76
CA PRO A 275 -10.61 -4.50 8.73
C PRO A 275 -9.51 -5.53 8.45
N SER A 276 -8.47 -5.13 7.73
CA SER A 276 -7.38 -6.00 7.27
C SER A 276 -6.68 -6.71 8.43
N TRP A 277 -6.29 -7.94 8.20
CA TRP A 277 -5.53 -8.76 9.15
C TRP A 277 -4.13 -8.21 9.43
N GLY A 278 -3.61 -7.40 8.51
CA GLY A 278 -2.35 -6.68 8.56
C GLY A 278 -2.18 -5.80 7.34
N GLU A 279 -1.45 -4.71 7.49
CA GLU A 279 -1.09 -3.78 6.41
C GLU A 279 0.39 -3.41 6.54
N GLY A 280 1.09 -3.40 5.42
CA GLY A 280 2.47 -2.93 5.39
C GLY A 280 2.61 -1.42 5.59
N PHE A 281 1.57 -0.68 5.16
CA PHE A 281 1.35 0.72 5.45
C PHE A 281 -0.16 1.06 5.46
N GLY A 282 -0.86 0.79 4.35
CA GLY A 282 -2.29 1.09 4.17
C GLY A 282 -2.51 2.46 3.54
N LEU A 283 -2.18 2.61 2.25
CA LEU A 283 -2.42 3.84 1.47
C LEU A 283 -3.82 4.43 1.65
N PRO A 284 -4.91 3.64 1.72
CA PRO A 284 -6.26 4.17 1.96
C PRO A 284 -6.41 4.99 3.24
N PHE A 285 -5.59 4.77 4.26
CA PHE A 285 -5.62 5.59 5.48
C PHE A 285 -5.14 7.02 5.25
N ILE A 286 -4.08 7.20 4.45
CA ILE A 286 -3.58 8.55 4.14
C ILE A 286 -4.39 9.23 3.04
N GLU A 287 -4.94 8.47 2.09
CA GLU A 287 -5.85 8.98 1.06
C GLU A 287 -7.15 9.52 1.69
N ALA A 288 -7.77 8.77 2.59
CA ALA A 288 -8.90 9.25 3.39
C ALA A 288 -8.49 10.41 4.30
N GLY A 289 -7.31 10.32 4.90
CA GLY A 289 -6.75 11.33 5.79
C GLY A 289 -6.61 12.70 5.12
N ILE A 290 -6.12 12.77 3.88
CA ILE A 290 -5.99 14.04 3.15
C ILE A 290 -7.35 14.73 2.94
N SER A 291 -8.42 13.94 2.85
CA SER A 291 -9.81 14.42 2.77
C SER A 291 -10.38 14.81 4.14
N GLY A 292 -9.63 14.64 5.22
CA GLY A 292 -10.09 14.91 6.59
C GLY A 292 -11.02 13.84 7.15
N VAL A 293 -10.95 12.61 6.64
CA VAL A 293 -11.80 11.48 7.06
C VAL A 293 -11.05 10.62 8.07
N PRO A 294 -11.63 10.38 9.28
CA PRO A 294 -11.03 9.48 10.26
C PRO A 294 -11.13 8.03 9.83
N SER A 295 -10.23 7.21 10.36
CA SER A 295 -10.17 5.79 9.98
C SER A 295 -10.46 4.86 11.16
N ILE A 296 -10.99 3.66 10.83
CA ILE A 296 -11.05 2.50 11.72
C ILE A 296 -10.14 1.42 11.14
N GLY A 297 -9.28 0.84 11.97
CA GLY A 297 -8.40 -0.26 11.57
C GLY A 297 -8.10 -1.21 12.73
N VAL A 298 -7.58 -2.41 12.43
CA VAL A 298 -7.17 -3.38 13.45
C VAL A 298 -5.85 -2.94 14.08
N ASP A 299 -5.71 -3.08 15.40
CA ASP A 299 -4.50 -2.70 16.14
C ASP A 299 -3.36 -3.70 15.92
N CYS A 300 -2.79 -3.69 14.71
CA CYS A 300 -1.71 -4.59 14.30
C CYS A 300 -0.79 -3.91 13.28
N SER A 301 0.37 -4.49 13.03
CA SER A 301 1.34 -4.07 12.02
C SER A 301 1.47 -2.54 11.90
N ALA A 302 1.61 -1.99 10.69
CA ALA A 302 1.67 -0.54 10.46
C ALA A 302 0.37 0.20 10.78
N VAL A 303 -0.79 -0.47 10.80
CA VAL A 303 -2.08 0.16 11.09
C VAL A 303 -2.06 0.89 12.44
N ARG A 304 -1.40 0.28 13.43
CA ARG A 304 -1.24 0.87 14.77
C ARG A 304 -0.65 2.27 14.73
N GLU A 305 0.42 2.48 13.99
CA GLU A 305 1.11 3.77 13.92
C GLU A 305 0.41 4.78 13.02
N ILE A 306 -0.30 4.31 11.99
CA ILE A 306 -0.99 5.19 11.03
C ILE A 306 -2.33 5.68 11.57
N VAL A 307 -3.10 4.83 12.29
CA VAL A 307 -4.45 5.17 12.75
C VAL A 307 -4.44 5.76 14.16
N ARG A 308 -3.46 5.47 15.02
CA ARG A 308 -3.38 6.01 16.38
C ARG A 308 -3.51 7.54 16.39
N ASN A 309 -4.43 8.07 17.18
CA ASN A 309 -4.80 9.48 17.32
C ASN A 309 -5.47 10.10 16.06
N ARG A 310 -5.69 9.32 15.00
CA ARG A 310 -6.33 9.75 13.74
C ARG A 310 -7.57 8.93 13.38
N GLY A 311 -8.01 8.10 14.34
CA GLY A 311 -9.14 7.23 14.20
C GLY A 311 -9.29 6.28 15.39
N LEU A 312 -9.95 5.15 15.19
CA LEU A 312 -10.12 4.12 16.20
C LEU A 312 -9.36 2.86 15.79
N LEU A 313 -8.66 2.27 16.76
CA LEU A 313 -8.02 0.97 16.63
C LEU A 313 -8.89 -0.08 17.32
N ILE A 314 -9.15 -1.19 16.61
CA ILE A 314 -9.87 -2.35 17.11
C ILE A 314 -8.85 -3.35 17.62
N LYS A 315 -8.99 -3.75 18.89
CA LYS A 315 -8.12 -4.79 19.46
C LYS A 315 -8.45 -6.13 18.79
N PRO A 316 -7.44 -6.86 18.26
CA PRO A 316 -7.68 -8.19 17.71
C PRO A 316 -8.13 -9.15 18.81
N ARG A 317 -9.06 -10.08 18.45
CA ARG A 317 -9.53 -11.15 19.34
C ARG A 317 -8.93 -12.51 19.02
N ALA A 318 -8.38 -12.65 17.82
CA ALA A 318 -7.77 -13.89 17.34
C ALA A 318 -6.65 -13.59 16.36
N TYR A 319 -5.93 -14.61 15.95
CA TYR A 319 -4.94 -14.55 14.89
C TYR A 319 -5.06 -15.76 13.97
N THR A 320 -4.48 -15.64 12.77
CA THR A 320 -4.28 -16.76 11.85
C THR A 320 -2.83 -16.78 11.36
N TYR A 321 -2.36 -17.93 10.91
CA TYR A 321 -1.05 -18.04 10.30
C TYR A 321 -1.16 -17.93 8.78
N ASN A 322 -0.20 -17.25 8.19
CA ASN A 322 0.07 -17.35 6.77
C ASN A 322 0.91 -18.62 6.47
N LEU A 323 1.02 -19.00 5.21
CA LEU A 323 1.79 -20.18 4.77
C LEU A 323 3.28 -20.08 5.10
N ASP A 324 3.84 -18.88 5.22
CA ASP A 324 5.22 -18.60 5.61
C ASP A 324 5.45 -18.62 7.14
N GLY A 325 4.42 -18.91 7.94
CA GLY A 325 4.45 -18.94 9.39
C GLY A 325 4.29 -17.59 10.08
N SER A 326 4.15 -16.50 9.34
CA SER A 326 3.81 -15.20 9.91
C SER A 326 2.37 -15.14 10.42
N LYS A 327 2.10 -14.25 11.37
CA LYS A 327 0.79 -14.11 12.02
C LYS A 327 0.06 -12.87 11.52
N TYR A 328 -1.20 -13.07 11.19
CA TYR A 328 -2.16 -12.03 10.94
C TYR A 328 -3.17 -11.91 12.08
N GLN A 329 -3.63 -10.72 12.35
CA GLN A 329 -4.51 -10.39 13.48
C GLN A 329 -5.96 -10.22 13.02
N LEU A 330 -6.90 -10.85 13.73
CA LEU A 330 -8.30 -10.89 13.36
C LEU A 330 -9.16 -10.05 14.31
N CYS A 331 -9.98 -9.14 13.76
CA CYS A 331 -11.00 -8.42 14.53
C CYS A 331 -12.34 -9.20 14.53
N HIS A 332 -13.21 -8.88 15.49
CA HIS A 332 -14.56 -9.39 15.57
C HIS A 332 -15.57 -8.39 14.99
N PRO A 333 -16.65 -8.82 14.30
CA PRO A 333 -17.63 -7.90 13.73
C PRO A 333 -18.31 -7.02 14.77
N ASP A 334 -18.54 -7.48 16.02
CA ASP A 334 -19.14 -6.64 17.08
C ASP A 334 -18.26 -5.46 17.46
N ASP A 335 -16.92 -5.67 17.57
CA ASP A 335 -16.00 -4.58 17.91
C ASP A 335 -15.94 -3.55 16.77
N LEU A 336 -16.07 -4.03 15.54
CA LEU A 336 -16.11 -3.18 14.35
C LEU A 336 -17.41 -2.38 14.30
N LYS A 337 -18.56 -3.03 14.56
CA LYS A 337 -19.87 -2.37 14.74
C LYS A 337 -19.79 -1.27 15.78
N ASP A 338 -19.30 -1.58 16.99
CA ASP A 338 -19.23 -0.62 18.09
C ASP A 338 -18.33 0.58 17.76
N ALA A 339 -17.21 0.34 17.07
CA ALA A 339 -16.33 1.41 16.60
C ALA A 339 -17.00 2.31 15.54
N ILE A 340 -17.75 1.71 14.61
CA ILE A 340 -18.53 2.44 13.59
C ILE A 340 -19.59 3.32 14.27
N LEU A 341 -20.45 2.75 15.12
CA LEU A 341 -21.50 3.47 15.84
C LEU A 341 -20.91 4.59 16.69
N LYS A 342 -19.80 4.34 17.38
CA LYS A 342 -19.09 5.34 18.18
C LYS A 342 -18.67 6.56 17.37
N LEU A 343 -18.17 6.37 16.15
CA LEU A 343 -17.79 7.47 15.28
C LEU A 343 -18.99 8.11 14.58
N LEU A 344 -20.02 7.35 14.20
CA LEU A 344 -21.24 7.92 13.60
C LEU A 344 -21.96 8.85 14.56
N ARG A 345 -22.04 8.50 15.85
CA ARG A 345 -22.74 9.26 16.89
C ARG A 345 -21.94 10.44 17.48
N ASP A 346 -20.60 10.41 17.33
CA ASP A 346 -19.73 11.47 17.89
C ASP A 346 -19.10 12.30 16.75
N LYS A 347 -19.85 13.29 16.25
CA LYS A 347 -19.37 14.24 15.23
C LYS A 347 -18.11 14.98 15.66
N GLY A 348 -18.02 15.35 16.96
CA GLY A 348 -16.84 16.05 17.49
C GLY A 348 -15.59 15.21 17.39
N LYS A 349 -15.69 13.93 17.73
CA LYS A 349 -14.59 12.98 17.60
C LYS A 349 -14.20 12.72 16.14
N ARG A 350 -15.18 12.57 15.23
CA ARG A 350 -14.89 12.47 13.78
C ARG A 350 -14.09 13.66 13.28
N ILE A 351 -14.51 14.88 13.62
CA ILE A 351 -13.83 16.13 13.22
C ILE A 351 -12.41 16.17 13.79
N LYS A 352 -12.24 15.84 15.09
CA LYS A 352 -10.92 15.83 15.73
C LYS A 352 -9.97 14.87 15.05
N TYR A 353 -10.37 13.62 14.87
CA TYR A 353 -9.54 12.60 14.22
C TYR A 353 -9.27 12.91 12.75
N GLY A 354 -10.27 13.41 12.02
CA GLY A 354 -10.11 13.82 10.63
C GLY A 354 -9.08 14.96 10.45
N LYS A 355 -9.08 15.96 11.35
CA LYS A 355 -8.05 17.03 11.35
C LYS A 355 -6.64 16.48 11.59
N GLU A 356 -6.49 15.56 12.53
CA GLU A 356 -5.17 14.95 12.80
C GLU A 356 -4.71 14.05 11.64
N ALA A 357 -5.65 13.33 10.99
CA ALA A 357 -5.37 12.54 9.81
C ALA A 357 -4.93 13.43 8.62
N GLU A 358 -5.63 14.54 8.38
CA GLU A 358 -5.29 15.52 7.35
C GLU A 358 -3.90 16.13 7.59
N LYS A 359 -3.62 16.55 8.81
CA LYS A 359 -2.31 17.10 9.21
C LYS A 359 -1.17 16.11 9.01
N PHE A 360 -1.41 14.84 9.28
CA PHE A 360 -0.43 13.77 9.05
C PHE A 360 -0.22 13.53 7.57
N ALA A 361 -1.28 13.30 6.80
CA ALA A 361 -1.22 12.99 5.37
C ALA A 361 -0.56 14.11 4.55
N LYS A 362 -0.82 15.38 4.87
CA LYS A 362 -0.19 16.55 4.21
C LYS A 362 1.34 16.59 4.30
N LYS A 363 1.94 15.89 5.26
CA LYS A 363 3.42 15.80 5.38
C LYS A 363 4.02 14.74 4.47
N LEU A 364 3.19 13.85 3.94
CA LEU A 364 3.62 12.68 3.17
C LEU A 364 3.55 12.99 1.67
N THR A 365 4.45 13.85 1.18
CA THR A 365 4.46 14.25 -0.24
C THR A 365 5.50 13.46 -1.04
N PRO A 366 5.24 13.15 -2.33
CA PRO A 366 6.20 12.48 -3.20
C PRO A 366 7.55 13.18 -3.27
N GLU A 367 7.54 14.52 -3.36
CA GLU A 367 8.75 15.32 -3.43
C GLU A 367 9.64 15.14 -2.20
N SER A 368 9.06 15.21 -0.98
CA SER A 368 9.81 15.04 0.26
C SER A 368 10.42 13.64 0.38
N ARG A 369 9.71 12.60 -0.12
CA ARG A 369 10.19 11.22 -0.14
C ARG A 369 11.37 11.05 -1.09
N ALA A 370 11.20 11.47 -2.33
CA ALA A 370 12.24 11.39 -3.33
C ALA A 370 13.51 12.15 -2.89
N LYS A 371 13.35 13.32 -2.25
CA LYS A 371 14.48 14.08 -1.71
C LYS A 371 15.26 13.28 -0.66
N LEU A 372 14.58 12.71 0.33
CA LEU A 372 15.21 11.88 1.36
C LEU A 372 15.98 10.71 0.73
N MET A 373 15.35 10.00 -0.21
CA MET A 373 15.99 8.89 -0.93
C MET A 373 17.23 9.35 -1.70
N LEU A 374 17.14 10.43 -2.47
CA LEU A 374 18.26 10.97 -3.26
C LEU A 374 19.42 11.42 -2.38
N ASP A 375 19.15 12.04 -1.25
CA ASP A 375 20.20 12.47 -0.32
C ASP A 375 20.93 11.26 0.27
N ARG A 376 20.19 10.18 0.60
CA ARG A 376 20.76 8.93 1.07
C ARG A 376 21.57 8.21 -0.03
N PHE A 377 21.06 8.15 -1.24
CA PHE A 377 21.79 7.52 -2.37
C PHE A 377 23.17 8.20 -2.58
N LYS A 378 23.20 9.53 -2.55
CA LYS A 378 24.48 10.28 -2.65
C LYS A 378 25.45 9.95 -1.52
N GLN A 379 24.97 9.74 -0.30
CA GLN A 379 25.80 9.34 0.84
C GLN A 379 26.38 7.95 0.65
N LEU A 380 25.55 6.97 0.28
CA LEU A 380 25.97 5.59 0.05
C LEU A 380 27.07 5.46 -1.03
N ILE A 381 26.95 6.25 -2.10
CA ILE A 381 27.96 6.27 -3.18
C ILE A 381 29.28 6.92 -2.70
N LYS A 382 29.20 8.00 -1.89
CA LYS A 382 30.40 8.67 -1.35
C LYS A 382 31.17 7.81 -0.35
N GLU A 383 30.49 7.02 0.46
CA GLU A 383 31.11 6.12 1.43
C GLU A 383 32.02 5.07 0.79
N ASP A 384 31.70 4.62 -0.43
CA ASP A 384 32.56 3.71 -1.19
C ASP A 384 33.77 4.39 -1.83
N ALA A 385 33.70 5.69 -2.11
CA ALA A 385 34.79 6.45 -2.70
C ALA A 385 35.91 6.78 -1.67
N GLN A 386 35.71 6.52 -0.38
CA GLN A 386 36.73 6.71 0.65
C GLN A 386 37.57 5.44 0.83
N PRO A 387 38.91 5.50 0.78
CA PRO A 387 39.73 4.32 0.95
C PRO A 387 39.53 3.70 2.35
N ALA A 388 39.59 2.35 2.40
CA ALA A 388 39.36 1.48 3.58
C ALA A 388 40.22 1.76 4.85
N SER A 389 41.00 2.83 4.87
CA SER A 389 41.88 3.19 5.99
C SER A 389 41.16 3.86 7.19
N ARG A 390 39.81 3.92 7.17
CA ARG A 390 38.99 4.49 8.27
C ARG A 390 37.79 3.61 8.69
N ARG A 391 37.85 2.29 8.43
CA ARG A 391 36.86 1.33 8.98
C ARG A 391 37.46 0.51 10.11
#